data_7da59145d272932a411eb3809f42ad84
#
_entry.id   7da59145d272932a411eb3809f42ad84
#
_cell.length_a   1.000
_cell.length_b   1.000
_cell.length_c   1.000
_cell.angle_alpha   90.00
_cell.angle_beta   90.00
_cell.angle_gamma   90.00
#
_symmetry.space_group_name_H-M   'P 1'
#
loop_
_entity.id
_entity.type
_entity.pdbx_description
1 polymer ?
#
loop_
_entity_poly.entity_id
_entity_poly.type
_entity_poly.pdbx_seq_one_letter_code
_entity_poly.pdbx_strand_id
1 'polypeptide(L)'
;LSSQGKHGGMPVTTATDQTISITLSNGITTSLDLKAGDAASEVAENFNEKLQQLGIKASASMRVELSNLSASGTVSFKIEGDNRTPIEILTNVVPNDLTNLVTAINDQSSRTGITAALSSNKKRVILEKGDGKDIFISDYLSSSPQLAAKIVNLQGEEAAPEIVFGGNEKALDHARFSGLVELASANNFSLTTQAGVTSNSLASTTQ
;
A
#
# COMPACT_ATOMS: atom_id res chain seq x y z
N LEU A 1 -2.38 -3.97 4.64
CA LEU A 1 -1.47 -4.97 5.24
C LEU A 1 -0.18 -5.03 4.45
N SER A 2 0.96 -4.91 5.10
CA SER A 2 2.26 -5.18 4.50
C SER A 2 2.73 -6.55 4.97
N SER A 3 3.18 -7.43 4.08
CA SER A 3 3.92 -8.62 4.43
C SER A 3 5.40 -8.38 4.16
N GLN A 4 6.26 -8.87 5.05
CA GLN A 4 7.70 -8.63 5.04
C GLN A 4 8.46 -9.95 5.02
N GLY A 5 9.59 -9.99 4.34
CA GLY A 5 10.47 -11.15 4.36
C GLY A 5 11.91 -10.80 4.03
N LYS A 6 12.81 -11.71 4.37
CA LYS A 6 14.23 -11.72 4.00
C LYS A 6 14.44 -12.87 3.04
N HIS A 7 15.05 -12.57 1.89
CA HIS A 7 15.42 -13.52 0.84
C HIS A 7 14.28 -14.08 -0.04
N GLY A 8 14.24 -13.66 -1.28
CA GLY A 8 13.92 -14.35 -2.51
C GLY A 8 12.60 -15.13 -2.63
N GLY A 9 11.55 -14.79 -1.90
CA GLY A 9 10.26 -15.41 -2.07
C GLY A 9 9.14 -14.36 -2.07
N MET A 10 8.08 -14.56 -2.85
CA MET A 10 6.89 -13.72 -2.71
C MET A 10 6.41 -13.76 -1.25
N PRO A 11 6.30 -12.62 -0.57
CA PRO A 11 5.80 -12.61 0.80
C PRO A 11 4.37 -13.16 0.80
N VAL A 12 4.11 -14.07 1.72
CA VAL A 12 2.76 -14.61 1.94
C VAL A 12 1.97 -13.57 2.71
N THR A 13 0.81 -13.17 2.23
CA THR A 13 -0.09 -12.33 3.03
C THR A 13 -0.45 -13.08 4.31
N THR A 14 -0.25 -12.44 5.45
CA THR A 14 -0.62 -13.00 6.76
C THR A 14 -2.08 -12.74 7.12
N ALA A 15 -2.84 -12.09 6.22
CA ALA A 15 -4.26 -11.87 6.42
C ALA A 15 -5.02 -13.19 6.38
N THR A 16 -5.87 -13.39 7.37
CA THR A 16 -6.82 -14.52 7.43
C THR A 16 -8.18 -14.09 6.92
N ASP A 17 -9.00 -15.04 6.51
CA ASP A 17 -10.41 -14.82 6.22
C ASP A 17 -11.07 -14.11 7.41
N GLN A 18 -11.85 -13.08 7.15
CA GLN A 18 -12.56 -12.33 8.17
C GLN A 18 -13.93 -11.86 7.68
N THR A 19 -14.86 -11.71 8.60
CA THR A 19 -16.17 -11.14 8.31
C THR A 19 -16.24 -9.76 8.95
N ILE A 20 -16.61 -8.75 8.16
CA ILE A 20 -16.85 -7.39 8.62
C ILE A 20 -18.35 -7.16 8.63
N SER A 21 -18.87 -6.66 9.75
CA SER A 21 -20.25 -6.23 9.88
C SER A 21 -20.33 -4.72 9.84
N ILE A 22 -21.19 -4.18 9.00
CA ILE A 22 -21.48 -2.76 8.85
C ILE A 22 -22.88 -2.52 9.37
N THR A 23 -23.01 -1.62 10.34
CA THR A 23 -24.29 -1.24 10.93
C THR A 23 -24.55 0.25 10.66
N LEU A 24 -25.66 0.54 10.01
CA LEU A 24 -26.13 1.90 9.76
C LEU A 24 -26.80 2.49 11.01
N SER A 25 -26.91 3.82 11.08
CA SER A 25 -27.58 4.55 12.17
C SER A 25 -29.06 4.17 12.37
N ASN A 26 -29.71 3.63 11.34
CA ASN A 26 -31.08 3.10 11.43
C ASN A 26 -31.18 1.65 11.91
N GLY A 27 -30.05 1.03 12.31
CA GLY A 27 -29.98 -0.32 12.84
C GLY A 27 -29.86 -1.43 11.78
N ILE A 28 -29.86 -1.10 10.49
CA ILE A 28 -29.63 -2.11 9.43
C ILE A 28 -28.18 -2.56 9.50
N THR A 29 -27.98 -3.87 9.59
CA THR A 29 -26.65 -4.51 9.60
C THR A 29 -26.48 -5.41 8.39
N THR A 30 -25.35 -5.32 7.73
CA THR A 30 -24.92 -6.23 6.67
C THR A 30 -23.52 -6.76 6.95
N SER A 31 -23.24 -7.98 6.49
CA SER A 31 -21.94 -8.62 6.67
C SER A 31 -21.25 -8.85 5.33
N LEU A 32 -19.94 -8.66 5.32
CA LEU A 32 -19.06 -8.80 4.17
C LEU A 32 -17.91 -9.72 4.54
N ASP A 33 -17.68 -10.71 3.70
CA ASP A 33 -16.58 -11.64 3.89
C ASP A 33 -15.37 -11.18 3.08
N LEU A 34 -14.23 -11.10 3.72
CA LEU A 34 -12.92 -10.85 3.13
C LEU A 34 -12.15 -12.17 3.12
N LYS A 35 -11.54 -12.49 1.98
CA LYS A 35 -10.67 -13.64 1.87
C LYS A 35 -9.21 -13.25 2.04
N ALA A 36 -8.44 -14.12 2.64
CA ALA A 36 -7.00 -13.95 2.73
C ALA A 36 -6.40 -13.84 1.31
N GLY A 37 -5.69 -12.74 1.06
CA GLY A 37 -5.07 -12.51 -0.23
C GLY A 37 -5.90 -11.71 -1.23
N ASP A 38 -7.16 -11.36 -0.93
CA ASP A 38 -7.94 -10.46 -1.78
C ASP A 38 -7.22 -9.12 -1.95
N ALA A 39 -7.16 -8.62 -3.19
CA ALA A 39 -6.69 -7.28 -3.45
C ALA A 39 -7.72 -6.24 -2.98
N ALA A 40 -7.27 -5.06 -2.56
CA ALA A 40 -8.19 -4.01 -2.09
C ALA A 40 -9.21 -3.61 -3.17
N SER A 41 -8.84 -3.65 -4.45
CA SER A 41 -9.75 -3.42 -5.57
C SER A 41 -10.90 -4.43 -5.60
N GLU A 42 -10.61 -5.73 -5.45
CA GLU A 42 -11.62 -6.80 -5.45
C GLU A 42 -12.54 -6.67 -4.24
N VAL A 43 -11.98 -6.33 -3.08
CA VAL A 43 -12.75 -6.05 -1.86
C VAL A 43 -13.69 -4.85 -2.08
N ALA A 44 -13.18 -3.75 -2.67
CA ALA A 44 -13.99 -2.57 -2.92
C ALA A 44 -15.13 -2.84 -3.92
N GLU A 45 -14.89 -3.64 -4.96
CA GLU A 45 -15.91 -4.08 -5.92
C GLU A 45 -17.01 -4.89 -5.21
N ASN A 46 -16.62 -5.93 -4.45
CA ASN A 46 -17.56 -6.76 -3.67
C ASN A 46 -18.37 -5.94 -2.66
N PHE A 47 -17.74 -4.93 -2.05
CA PHE A 47 -18.42 -4.03 -1.12
C PHE A 47 -19.42 -3.15 -1.84
N ASN A 48 -19.07 -2.58 -3.00
CA ASN A 48 -19.97 -1.75 -3.77
C ASN A 48 -21.20 -2.52 -4.23
N GLU A 49 -21.06 -3.79 -4.66
CA GLU A 49 -22.20 -4.63 -5.04
C GLU A 49 -23.22 -4.79 -3.89
N LYS A 50 -22.74 -4.95 -2.65
CA LYS A 50 -23.59 -5.19 -1.48
C LYS A 50 -24.05 -3.90 -0.79
N LEU A 51 -23.25 -2.85 -0.83
CA LEU A 51 -23.44 -1.64 -0.01
C LEU A 51 -24.04 -0.47 -0.78
N GLN A 52 -24.05 -0.51 -2.12
CA GLN A 52 -24.58 0.58 -2.95
C GLN A 52 -26.02 0.96 -2.58
N GLN A 53 -26.87 -0.03 -2.33
CA GLN A 53 -28.28 0.19 -1.93
C GLN A 53 -28.41 0.81 -0.53
N LEU A 54 -27.36 0.75 0.28
CA LEU A 54 -27.30 1.34 1.61
C LEU A 54 -26.69 2.75 1.60
N GLY A 55 -26.34 3.28 0.42
CA GLY A 55 -25.73 4.60 0.27
C GLY A 55 -24.28 4.66 0.76
N ILE A 56 -23.60 3.51 0.83
CA ILE A 56 -22.18 3.41 1.16
C ILE A 56 -21.41 3.10 -0.13
N LYS A 57 -20.32 3.84 -0.37
CA LYS A 57 -19.41 3.62 -1.48
C LYS A 57 -18.04 3.15 -0.93
N ALA A 58 -17.52 2.08 -1.50
CA ALA A 58 -16.16 1.62 -1.27
C ALA A 58 -15.24 2.09 -2.39
N SER A 59 -14.02 2.47 -2.06
CA SER A 59 -12.95 2.75 -3.02
C SER A 59 -11.66 2.10 -2.56
N ALA A 60 -10.90 1.59 -3.51
CA ALA A 60 -9.56 1.06 -3.23
C ALA A 60 -8.51 2.09 -3.60
N SER A 61 -7.46 2.18 -2.82
CA SER A 61 -6.28 2.98 -3.12
C SER A 61 -5.02 2.25 -2.65
N MET A 62 -3.93 2.46 -3.36
CA MET A 62 -2.62 1.97 -2.95
C MET A 62 -1.62 3.09 -3.05
N ARG A 63 -1.11 3.51 -1.88
CA ARG A 63 -0.12 4.57 -1.78
C ARG A 63 0.98 4.17 -0.81
N VAL A 64 2.23 4.27 -1.27
CA VAL A 64 3.42 4.01 -0.46
C VAL A 64 4.27 5.27 -0.41
N GLU A 65 4.53 5.78 0.77
CA GLU A 65 5.52 6.82 0.97
C GLU A 65 6.91 6.19 1.11
N LEU A 66 7.84 6.61 0.25
CA LEU A 66 9.28 6.34 0.37
C LEU A 66 9.95 7.58 0.95
N SER A 67 10.72 7.42 2.02
CA SER A 67 11.30 8.55 2.77
C SER A 67 12.57 8.15 3.52
N ASN A 68 13.12 9.09 4.28
CA ASN A 68 14.24 8.84 5.19
C ASN A 68 15.45 8.18 4.53
N LEU A 69 15.77 8.61 3.28
CA LEU A 69 17.01 8.14 2.62
C LEU A 69 18.23 8.46 3.48
N SER A 70 18.99 7.45 3.87
CA SER A 70 20.07 7.59 4.86
C SER A 70 21.33 8.28 4.35
N ALA A 71 21.62 8.19 3.06
CA ALA A 71 22.82 8.76 2.44
C ALA A 71 22.63 8.96 0.94
N SER A 72 23.52 9.73 0.32
CA SER A 72 23.64 9.79 -1.13
C SER A 72 24.26 8.51 -1.65
N GLY A 73 23.78 8.03 -2.81
CA GLY A 73 24.33 6.83 -3.43
C GLY A 73 23.44 6.33 -4.54
N THR A 74 23.70 5.12 -4.99
CA THR A 74 22.87 4.42 -5.97
C THR A 74 21.88 3.52 -5.23
N VAL A 75 20.59 3.65 -5.51
CA VAL A 75 19.58 2.66 -5.11
C VAL A 75 19.30 1.74 -6.28
N SER A 76 19.15 0.44 -5.96
CA SER A 76 18.74 -0.58 -6.92
C SER A 76 17.74 -1.50 -6.23
N PHE A 77 16.59 -1.69 -6.88
CA PHE A 77 15.54 -2.61 -6.48
C PHE A 77 14.68 -2.99 -7.69
N LYS A 78 13.84 -4.00 -7.53
CA LYS A 78 12.83 -4.35 -8.52
C LYS A 78 11.45 -3.93 -8.05
N ILE A 79 10.60 -3.51 -9.00
CA ILE A 79 9.22 -3.10 -8.73
C ILE A 79 8.25 -3.89 -9.60
N GLU A 80 7.15 -4.31 -8.98
CA GLU A 80 6.04 -4.99 -9.63
C GLU A 80 4.71 -4.34 -9.24
N GLY A 81 3.84 -4.21 -10.24
CA GLY A 81 2.46 -3.78 -10.14
C GLY A 81 1.62 -4.63 -11.11
N ASP A 82 1.35 -4.11 -12.33
CA ASP A 82 0.66 -4.87 -13.39
C ASP A 82 1.60 -5.76 -14.22
N ASN A 83 2.89 -5.54 -14.10
CA ASN A 83 3.92 -6.30 -14.81
C ASN A 83 4.09 -7.70 -14.22
N ARG A 84 4.17 -8.72 -15.10
CA ARG A 84 4.42 -10.11 -14.68
C ARG A 84 5.90 -10.41 -14.40
N THR A 85 6.79 -9.57 -14.89
CA THR A 85 8.24 -9.70 -14.71
C THR A 85 8.72 -8.46 -13.97
N PRO A 86 9.39 -8.62 -12.82
CA PRO A 86 9.91 -7.51 -12.04
C PRO A 86 10.76 -6.57 -12.88
N ILE A 87 10.60 -5.27 -12.71
CA ILE A 87 11.33 -4.24 -13.44
C ILE A 87 12.35 -3.60 -12.51
N GLU A 88 13.60 -3.58 -12.95
CA GLU A 88 14.68 -2.94 -12.19
C GLU A 88 14.55 -1.42 -12.23
N ILE A 89 14.67 -0.81 -11.06
CA ILE A 89 14.85 0.62 -10.83
C ILE A 89 16.28 0.81 -10.34
N LEU A 90 17.09 1.49 -11.12
CA LEU A 90 18.48 1.79 -10.79
C LEU A 90 18.70 3.30 -11.00
N THR A 91 19.05 4.02 -9.92
CA THR A 91 19.24 5.48 -10.01
C THR A 91 20.10 6.02 -8.88
N ASN A 92 20.74 7.15 -9.11
CA ASN A 92 21.47 7.90 -8.09
C ASN A 92 20.51 8.81 -7.32
N VAL A 93 20.60 8.78 -6.02
CA VAL A 93 19.75 9.51 -5.09
C VAL A 93 20.56 10.34 -4.10
N VAL A 94 19.96 11.41 -3.63
CA VAL A 94 20.49 12.24 -2.54
C VAL A 94 19.36 12.51 -1.52
N PRO A 95 19.64 12.57 -0.20
CA PRO A 95 18.60 12.67 0.83
C PRO A 95 17.68 13.89 0.74
N ASN A 96 18.17 14.97 0.13
CA ASN A 96 17.42 16.21 0.01
C ASN A 96 16.74 16.42 -1.36
N ASP A 97 16.93 15.48 -2.29
CA ASP A 97 16.31 15.54 -3.61
C ASP A 97 16.14 14.13 -4.21
N LEU A 98 14.91 13.61 -4.14
CA LEU A 98 14.54 12.31 -4.68
C LEU A 98 13.96 12.42 -6.12
N THR A 99 14.21 13.51 -6.84
CA THR A 99 13.69 13.71 -8.21
C THR A 99 14.10 12.59 -9.15
N ASN A 100 15.35 12.13 -9.07
CA ASN A 100 15.82 11.03 -9.94
C ASN A 100 15.08 9.71 -9.68
N LEU A 101 14.74 9.46 -8.41
CA LEU A 101 13.96 8.26 -8.05
C LEU A 101 12.54 8.34 -8.64
N VAL A 102 11.90 9.50 -8.54
CA VAL A 102 10.59 9.74 -9.16
C VAL A 102 10.65 9.54 -10.67
N THR A 103 11.66 10.09 -11.34
CA THR A 103 11.84 9.94 -12.79
C THR A 103 12.01 8.47 -13.16
N ALA A 104 12.91 7.75 -12.50
CA ALA A 104 13.19 6.35 -12.80
C ALA A 104 11.95 5.45 -12.64
N ILE A 105 11.11 5.72 -11.64
CA ILE A 105 9.87 4.97 -11.43
C ILE A 105 8.83 5.34 -12.50
N ASN A 106 8.65 6.64 -12.79
CA ASN A 106 7.67 7.10 -13.76
C ASN A 106 8.00 6.66 -15.19
N ASP A 107 9.26 6.51 -15.54
CA ASP A 107 9.69 5.95 -16.83
C ASP A 107 9.17 4.51 -17.05
N GLN A 108 8.83 3.81 -15.98
CA GLN A 108 8.27 2.46 -16.01
C GLN A 108 6.75 2.42 -15.75
N SER A 109 6.10 3.57 -15.56
CA SER A 109 4.69 3.64 -15.15
C SER A 109 3.73 2.95 -16.12
N SER A 110 3.98 3.05 -17.43
CA SER A 110 3.14 2.38 -18.44
C SER A 110 3.17 0.86 -18.36
N ARG A 111 4.21 0.29 -17.76
CA ARG A 111 4.40 -1.16 -17.62
C ARG A 111 3.96 -1.66 -16.25
N THR A 112 4.20 -0.87 -15.21
CA THR A 112 3.93 -1.23 -13.81
C THR A 112 2.54 -0.82 -13.34
N GLY A 113 1.92 0.17 -14.00
CA GLY A 113 0.71 0.84 -13.51
C GLY A 113 0.97 1.70 -12.26
N ILE A 114 2.25 1.89 -11.88
CA ILE A 114 2.64 2.65 -10.69
C ILE A 114 3.16 4.02 -11.12
N THR A 115 2.65 5.07 -10.51
CA THR A 115 3.16 6.43 -10.66
C THR A 115 3.86 6.90 -9.40
N ALA A 116 4.77 7.85 -9.53
CA ALA A 116 5.50 8.44 -8.42
C ALA A 116 5.33 9.96 -8.42
N ALA A 117 5.05 10.53 -7.25
CA ALA A 117 4.96 11.97 -7.03
C ALA A 117 5.98 12.42 -5.98
N LEU A 118 6.64 13.56 -6.24
CA LEU A 118 7.61 14.14 -5.34
C LEU A 118 6.93 15.08 -4.34
N SER A 119 7.28 14.99 -3.07
CA SER A 119 6.83 15.97 -2.08
C SER A 119 7.44 17.37 -2.34
N SER A 120 6.79 18.41 -1.84
CA SER A 120 7.25 19.81 -2.02
C SER A 120 8.67 20.06 -1.49
N ASN A 121 9.07 19.36 -0.43
CA ASN A 121 10.43 19.45 0.14
C ASN A 121 11.42 18.47 -0.52
N LYS A 122 11.00 17.73 -1.55
CA LYS A 122 11.77 16.76 -2.33
C LYS A 122 12.36 15.57 -1.55
N LYS A 123 11.98 15.38 -0.29
CA LYS A 123 12.54 14.34 0.59
C LYS A 123 11.69 13.08 0.65
N ARG A 124 10.51 13.09 0.05
CA ARG A 124 9.57 11.97 0.03
C ARG A 124 9.04 11.74 -1.37
N VAL A 125 8.83 10.49 -1.68
CA VAL A 125 8.19 10.02 -2.92
C VAL A 125 6.94 9.26 -2.53
N ILE A 126 5.80 9.62 -3.12
CA ILE A 126 4.56 8.86 -2.99
C ILE A 126 4.41 8.01 -4.24
N LEU A 127 4.49 6.70 -4.08
CA LEU A 127 4.07 5.74 -5.10
C LEU A 127 2.57 5.62 -5.04
N GLU A 128 1.92 5.60 -6.18
CA GLU A 128 0.47 5.43 -6.28
C GLU A 128 0.12 4.41 -7.36
N LYS A 129 -0.79 3.49 -7.02
CA LYS A 129 -1.43 2.58 -7.95
C LYS A 129 -2.94 2.80 -7.83
N GLY A 130 -3.50 3.48 -8.83
CA GLY A 130 -4.86 4.04 -8.78
C GLY A 130 -5.97 2.99 -8.76
N ASP A 131 -5.67 1.75 -9.16
CA ASP A 131 -6.63 0.63 -9.10
C ASP A 131 -6.64 -0.08 -7.73
N GLY A 132 -5.81 0.36 -6.78
CA GLY A 132 -5.75 -0.22 -5.44
C GLY A 132 -5.14 -1.61 -5.35
N LYS A 133 -4.56 -2.13 -6.44
CA LYS A 133 -3.82 -3.39 -6.41
C LYS A 133 -2.47 -3.22 -5.70
N ASP A 134 -1.88 -4.34 -5.35
CA ASP A 134 -0.64 -4.38 -4.60
C ASP A 134 0.55 -3.80 -5.37
N ILE A 135 1.49 -3.22 -4.60
CA ILE A 135 2.83 -2.87 -5.06
C ILE A 135 3.82 -3.82 -4.38
N PHE A 136 4.69 -4.43 -5.17
CA PHE A 136 5.76 -5.26 -4.64
C PHE A 136 7.12 -4.65 -4.98
N ILE A 137 7.96 -4.49 -3.96
CA ILE A 137 9.36 -4.09 -4.07
C ILE A 137 10.22 -5.28 -3.65
N SER A 138 11.17 -5.67 -4.48
CA SER A 138 12.07 -6.79 -4.22
C SER A 138 13.51 -6.48 -4.64
N ASP A 139 14.42 -7.36 -4.22
CA ASP A 139 15.84 -7.29 -4.55
C ASP A 139 16.47 -5.91 -4.25
N TYR A 140 16.05 -5.27 -3.14
CA TYR A 140 16.69 -4.04 -2.70
C TYR A 140 18.12 -4.35 -2.25
N LEU A 141 19.09 -3.77 -2.97
CA LEU A 141 20.48 -4.11 -2.71
C LEU A 141 20.93 -3.63 -1.33
N SER A 142 21.58 -4.51 -0.56
CA SER A 142 22.09 -4.20 0.78
C SER A 142 23.18 -3.11 0.78
N SER A 143 23.88 -2.91 -0.34
CA SER A 143 24.85 -1.82 -0.53
C SER A 143 24.19 -0.45 -0.83
N SER A 144 22.90 -0.44 -1.14
CA SER A 144 22.15 0.81 -1.34
C SER A 144 21.95 1.54 -0.01
N PRO A 145 21.82 2.88 -0.03
CA PRO A 145 21.39 3.64 1.13
C PRO A 145 20.07 3.11 1.69
N GLN A 146 19.88 3.17 3.00
CA GLN A 146 18.59 2.81 3.60
C GLN A 146 17.49 3.72 3.09
N LEU A 147 16.32 3.15 2.83
CA LEU A 147 15.12 3.84 2.40
C LEU A 147 13.93 3.32 3.20
N ALA A 148 13.25 4.20 3.89
CA ALA A 148 12.04 3.86 4.62
C ALA A 148 10.83 3.83 3.67
N ALA A 149 9.90 2.94 3.95
CA ALA A 149 8.65 2.82 3.20
C ALA A 149 7.48 2.55 4.15
N LYS A 150 6.34 3.19 3.90
CA LYS A 150 5.09 2.96 4.65
C LYS A 150 3.87 3.15 3.76
N ILE A 151 2.79 2.46 4.09
CA ILE A 151 1.49 2.68 3.46
C ILE A 151 0.87 3.94 4.06
N VAL A 152 0.34 4.81 3.20
CA VAL A 152 -0.38 6.02 3.59
C VAL A 152 -1.77 6.04 2.95
N ASN A 153 -2.75 6.64 3.65
CA ASN A 153 -4.08 6.88 3.10
C ASN A 153 -4.08 8.08 2.14
N LEU A 154 -5.25 8.42 1.58
CA LEU A 154 -5.39 9.55 0.64
C LEU A 154 -5.06 10.90 1.29
N GLN A 155 -5.16 11.03 2.62
CA GLN A 155 -4.79 12.21 3.40
C GLN A 155 -3.28 12.28 3.69
N GLY A 156 -2.52 11.21 3.37
CA GLY A 156 -1.09 11.09 3.65
C GLY A 156 -0.77 10.65 5.07
N GLU A 157 -1.77 10.17 5.81
CA GLU A 157 -1.58 9.63 7.15
C GLU A 157 -1.11 8.18 7.08
N GLU A 158 -0.31 7.77 8.07
CA GLU A 158 0.22 6.41 8.15
C GLU A 158 -0.89 5.39 8.38
N ALA A 159 -0.98 4.39 7.50
CA ALA A 159 -1.97 3.32 7.57
C ALA A 159 -1.36 1.96 7.95
N ALA A 160 -0.03 1.84 7.92
CA ALA A 160 0.70 0.66 8.38
C ALA A 160 2.10 1.07 8.86
N PRO A 161 2.71 0.28 9.78
CA PRO A 161 4.03 0.57 10.31
C PRO A 161 5.09 0.74 9.21
N GLU A 162 6.00 1.70 9.42
CA GLU A 162 7.14 1.94 8.55
C GLU A 162 8.06 0.71 8.53
N ILE A 163 8.57 0.38 7.35
CA ILE A 163 9.63 -0.60 7.13
C ILE A 163 10.86 0.08 6.54
N VAL A 164 12.04 -0.54 6.67
CA VAL A 164 13.28 0.01 6.14
C VAL A 164 13.96 -1.02 5.25
N PHE A 165 14.25 -0.59 4.02
CA PHE A 165 15.03 -1.35 3.06
C PHE A 165 16.52 -1.03 3.18
N GLY A 166 17.39 -2.01 2.89
CA GLY A 166 18.83 -1.82 2.68
C GLY A 166 19.64 -1.52 3.95
N GLY A 167 20.94 -1.28 3.77
CA GLY A 167 21.84 -0.76 4.80
C GLY A 167 22.48 -1.78 5.73
N ASN A 168 22.00 -3.00 5.86
CA ASN A 168 22.65 -4.10 6.61
C ASN A 168 21.94 -5.44 6.40
N GLU A 169 22.57 -6.53 6.86
CA GLU A 169 22.05 -7.91 6.72
C GLU A 169 20.71 -8.16 7.45
N LYS A 170 20.26 -7.23 8.30
CA LYS A 170 18.99 -7.33 9.03
C LYS A 170 17.87 -6.51 8.39
N ALA A 171 18.20 -5.64 7.41
CA ALA A 171 17.21 -4.85 6.71
C ALA A 171 16.43 -5.72 5.70
N LEU A 172 15.25 -5.25 5.34
CA LEU A 172 14.43 -5.92 4.34
C LEU A 172 15.05 -5.70 2.95
N ASP A 173 14.97 -6.73 2.11
CA ASP A 173 15.30 -6.66 0.69
C ASP A 173 14.02 -6.72 -0.17
N HIS A 174 12.89 -7.07 0.43
CA HIS A 174 11.61 -7.08 -0.25
C HIS A 174 10.44 -6.76 0.68
N ALA A 175 9.37 -6.21 0.12
CA ALA A 175 8.09 -6.02 0.78
C ALA A 175 6.95 -5.99 -0.23
N ARG A 176 5.79 -6.51 0.17
CA ARG A 176 4.53 -6.35 -0.53
C ARG A 176 3.67 -5.35 0.23
N PHE A 177 3.19 -4.35 -0.47
CA PHE A 177 2.28 -3.34 0.04
C PHE A 177 0.91 -3.63 -0.54
N SER A 178 -0.06 -3.92 0.31
CA SER A 178 -1.43 -4.18 -0.10
C SER A 178 -2.29 -2.93 0.07
N GLY A 179 -3.19 -2.71 -0.89
CA GLY A 179 -4.02 -1.53 -0.95
C GLY A 179 -4.95 -1.38 0.27
N LEU A 180 -5.48 -0.19 0.43
CA LEU A 180 -6.48 0.17 1.43
C LEU A 180 -7.86 0.24 0.78
N VAL A 181 -8.88 -0.17 1.53
CA VAL A 181 -10.29 0.06 1.17
C VAL A 181 -10.83 1.15 2.07
N GLU A 182 -11.34 2.20 1.46
CA GLU A 182 -12.01 3.31 2.14
C GLU A 182 -13.51 3.25 1.87
N LEU A 183 -14.31 3.43 2.93
CA LEU A 183 -15.76 3.49 2.85
C LEU A 183 -16.24 4.92 3.09
N ALA A 184 -17.09 5.42 2.23
CA ALA A 184 -17.71 6.72 2.33
C ALA A 184 -19.24 6.61 2.29
N SER A 185 -19.94 7.36 3.15
CA SER A 185 -21.40 7.44 3.18
C SER A 185 -21.86 8.82 3.62
N ALA A 186 -23.03 9.25 3.14
CA ALA A 186 -23.69 10.45 3.64
C ALA A 186 -24.30 10.23 5.04
N ASN A 187 -24.47 8.98 5.49
CA ASN A 187 -25.04 8.61 6.76
C ASN A 187 -23.98 7.98 7.67
N ASN A 188 -24.13 8.15 8.97
CA ASN A 188 -23.23 7.51 9.93
C ASN A 188 -23.39 5.99 9.88
N PHE A 189 -22.26 5.30 9.93
CA PHE A 189 -22.19 3.84 10.04
C PHE A 189 -21.09 3.43 11.01
N SER A 190 -21.18 2.22 11.51
CA SER A 190 -20.13 1.60 12.34
C SER A 190 -19.64 0.32 11.70
N LEU A 191 -18.35 0.05 11.89
CA LEU A 191 -17.70 -1.17 11.44
C LEU A 191 -17.33 -2.02 12.64
N THR A 192 -17.67 -3.30 12.58
CA THR A 192 -17.23 -4.28 13.58
C THR A 192 -16.63 -5.48 12.87
N THR A 193 -15.48 -5.95 13.36
CA THR A 193 -14.87 -7.20 12.92
C THR A 193 -15.15 -8.29 13.94
N GLN A 194 -15.30 -9.54 13.52
CA GLN A 194 -15.36 -10.65 14.47
C GLN A 194 -14.07 -10.72 15.28
N ALA A 195 -14.22 -10.90 16.59
CA ALA A 195 -13.12 -10.89 17.56
C ALA A 195 -12.03 -11.93 17.19
N GLY A 196 -10.80 -11.48 17.07
CA GLY A 196 -9.62 -12.31 16.85
C GLY A 196 -8.67 -11.81 15.77
N VAL A 197 -9.04 -10.82 14.99
CA VAL A 197 -8.17 -10.31 13.92
C VAL A 197 -7.85 -8.85 14.17
N THR A 198 -6.65 -8.58 14.64
CA THR A 198 -6.06 -7.24 14.63
C THR A 198 -5.47 -6.98 13.25
N SER A 199 -6.25 -6.50 12.31
CA SER A 199 -5.72 -5.94 11.08
C SER A 199 -6.59 -4.79 10.60
N ASN A 200 -6.06 -3.60 10.70
CA ASN A 200 -6.68 -2.39 10.16
C ASN A 200 -6.49 -2.34 8.64
N SER A 201 -7.26 -3.11 7.91
CA SER A 201 -7.33 -2.98 6.44
C SER A 201 -8.39 -1.97 5.99
N LEU A 202 -9.16 -1.44 6.92
CA LEU A 202 -10.21 -0.45 6.65
C LEU A 202 -10.01 0.78 7.55
N ALA A 203 -9.83 1.93 6.95
CA ALA A 203 -9.92 3.21 7.63
C ALA A 203 -11.35 3.74 7.47
N SER A 204 -12.03 4.03 8.57
CA SER A 204 -13.34 4.69 8.57
C SER A 204 -13.10 6.20 8.64
N THR A 205 -13.51 6.94 7.62
CA THR A 205 -13.60 8.40 7.69
C THR A 205 -15.05 8.77 7.97
N THR A 206 -15.32 9.24 9.19
CA THR A 206 -16.54 10.00 9.50
C THR A 206 -16.27 11.46 9.15
N GLN A 207 -17.05 12.04 8.27
CA GLN A 207 -17.21 13.50 8.17
C GLN A 207 -18.26 13.96 9.16
#